data_98fe9bec6e20e88a3c7207671ee47d92
#
_entry.id   98fe9bec6e20e88a3c7207671ee47d92
#
_cell.length_a   1.000
_cell.length_b   1.000
_cell.length_c   1.000
_cell.angle_alpha   90.00
_cell.angle_beta   90.00
_cell.angle_gamma   90.00
#
_symmetry.space_group_name_H-M   'P 1'
#
loop_
_entity.id
_entity.type
_entity.pdbx_description
1 polymer ?
#
loop_
_entity_poly.entity_id
_entity_poly.type
_entity_poly.pdbx_seq_one_letter_code
_entity_poly.pdbx_strand_id
1 'polypeptide(L)'
;IFLLFFTLSVIFLIAELFVRFFFPQDLQRYWVIQENNYGLSINKSNYIHKLHRFKSFKAKYTFGKFGNRVTITNDDLEKKKRILVLGESFTFGWLLKDEHTFVHKLQKDNLNYNFINVSVGAWGTGNYTLFSELYCKVINPKKIFVFMNTDDPYRGFQRGFYEIRNEELIGLKK
;
A
#
# COMPACT_ATOMS: atom_id res chain seq x y z
N ILE A 1 39.31 31.47 -3.65
CA ILE A 1 37.89 31.21 -3.37
C ILE A 1 37.28 30.29 -4.45
N PHE A 2 37.37 30.61 -5.73
CA PHE A 2 36.82 29.80 -6.82
C PHE A 2 37.35 28.35 -6.82
N LEU A 3 38.67 28.16 -6.67
CA LEU A 3 39.29 26.84 -6.62
C LEU A 3 38.75 26.00 -5.44
N LEU A 4 38.56 26.62 -4.28
CA LEU A 4 37.99 25.95 -3.10
C LEU A 4 36.57 25.42 -3.36
N PHE A 5 35.68 26.26 -3.92
CA PHE A 5 34.32 25.85 -4.26
C PHE A 5 34.30 24.74 -5.32
N PHE A 6 35.15 24.84 -6.33
CA PHE A 6 35.29 23.80 -7.35
C PHE A 6 35.73 22.47 -6.75
N THR A 7 36.76 22.48 -5.90
CA THR A 7 37.27 21.27 -5.24
C THR A 7 36.22 20.65 -4.35
N LEU A 8 35.49 21.43 -3.52
CA LEU A 8 34.41 20.94 -2.68
C LEU A 8 33.28 20.33 -3.52
N SER A 9 32.89 20.96 -4.61
CA SER A 9 31.87 20.44 -5.52
C SER A 9 32.23 19.08 -6.10
N VAL A 10 33.50 18.92 -6.53
CA VAL A 10 34.02 17.64 -7.04
C VAL A 10 34.01 16.56 -5.95
N ILE A 11 34.46 16.91 -4.73
CA ILE A 11 34.41 15.95 -3.59
C ILE A 11 33.02 15.52 -3.30
N PHE A 12 32.04 16.45 -3.22
CA PHE A 12 30.63 16.10 -2.97
C PHE A 12 30.04 15.24 -4.09
N LEU A 13 30.38 15.51 -5.35
CA LEU A 13 29.93 14.70 -6.48
C LEU A 13 30.47 13.27 -6.39
N ILE A 14 31.74 13.12 -6.07
CA ILE A 14 32.36 11.80 -5.90
C ILE A 14 31.71 11.05 -4.71
N ALA A 15 31.51 11.73 -3.58
CA ALA A 15 30.86 11.15 -2.42
C ALA A 15 29.42 10.71 -2.71
N GLU A 16 28.63 11.53 -3.41
CA GLU A 16 27.27 11.20 -3.84
C GLU A 16 27.23 9.97 -4.77
N LEU A 17 28.12 9.93 -5.76
CA LEU A 17 28.23 8.78 -6.66
C LEU A 17 28.63 7.50 -5.90
N PHE A 18 29.57 7.63 -4.96
CA PHE A 18 29.96 6.52 -4.10
C PHE A 18 28.78 5.99 -3.28
N VAL A 19 28.04 6.88 -2.61
CA VAL A 19 26.85 6.47 -1.82
C VAL A 19 25.79 5.83 -2.71
N ARG A 20 25.51 6.41 -3.87
CA ARG A 20 24.52 5.85 -4.81
C ARG A 20 24.89 4.46 -5.30
N PHE A 21 26.17 4.21 -5.54
CA PHE A 21 26.64 2.93 -6.08
C PHE A 21 26.78 1.85 -5.02
N PHE A 22 27.33 2.19 -3.86
CA PHE A 22 27.64 1.22 -2.80
C PHE A 22 26.57 1.11 -1.74
N PHE A 23 25.76 2.16 -1.54
CA PHE A 23 24.70 2.23 -0.54
C PHE A 23 23.38 2.72 -1.16
N PRO A 24 22.84 2.00 -2.17
CA PRO A 24 21.61 2.43 -2.82
C PRO A 24 20.49 2.59 -1.80
N GLN A 25 19.89 3.77 -1.76
CA GLN A 25 18.77 4.10 -0.89
C GLN A 25 17.49 3.52 -1.48
N ASP A 26 16.73 2.80 -0.65
CA ASP A 26 15.39 2.35 -1.02
C ASP A 26 14.38 3.48 -0.70
N LEU A 27 13.73 3.98 -1.72
CA LEU A 27 12.67 4.98 -1.56
C LEU A 27 11.45 4.30 -0.92
N GLN A 28 11.24 4.58 0.36
CA GLN A 28 10.11 4.05 1.09
C GLN A 28 8.79 4.40 0.38
N ARG A 29 7.91 3.40 0.23
CA ARG A 29 6.59 3.53 -0.36
C ARG A 29 6.55 3.91 -1.85
N TYR A 30 7.60 3.66 -2.61
CA TYR A 30 7.61 3.93 -4.05
C TYR A 30 6.45 3.24 -4.81
N TRP A 31 5.87 2.20 -4.24
CA TRP A 31 4.70 1.50 -4.79
C TRP A 31 3.36 2.15 -4.44
N VAL A 32 3.33 3.14 -3.54
CA VAL A 32 2.11 3.89 -3.17
C VAL A 32 1.99 5.13 -4.04
N ILE A 33 0.81 5.34 -4.60
CA ILE A 33 0.43 6.53 -5.35
C ILE A 33 -0.78 7.19 -4.70
N GLN A 34 -0.99 8.47 -5.02
CA GLN A 34 -2.22 9.18 -4.66
C GLN A 34 -3.22 9.00 -5.80
N GLU A 35 -4.43 8.62 -5.46
CA GLU A 35 -5.56 8.71 -6.39
C GLU A 35 -5.87 10.20 -6.58
N ASN A 36 -5.94 10.64 -7.86
CA ASN A 36 -5.87 12.06 -8.21
C ASN A 36 -7.08 12.90 -7.74
N ASN A 37 -8.28 12.30 -7.69
CA ASN A 37 -9.51 13.05 -7.42
C ASN A 37 -9.78 13.25 -5.92
N TYR A 38 -9.30 12.33 -5.07
CA TYR A 38 -9.65 12.30 -3.66
C TYR A 38 -8.42 12.32 -2.73
N GLY A 39 -7.22 12.18 -3.28
CA GLY A 39 -5.99 12.09 -2.50
C GLY A 39 -5.88 10.79 -1.68
N LEU A 40 -6.61 9.75 -2.07
CA LEU A 40 -6.53 8.44 -1.46
C LEU A 40 -5.21 7.77 -1.84
N SER A 41 -4.42 7.40 -0.85
CA SER A 41 -3.20 6.61 -1.10
C SER A 41 -3.58 5.18 -1.47
N ILE A 42 -3.14 4.71 -2.63
CA ILE A 42 -3.36 3.34 -3.11
C ILE A 42 -2.06 2.71 -3.59
N ASN A 43 -1.99 1.41 -3.65
CA ASN A 43 -0.84 0.74 -4.25
C ASN A 43 -0.94 0.76 -5.77
N LYS A 44 0.21 0.84 -6.45
CA LYS A 44 0.31 0.75 -7.91
C LYS A 44 -0.28 -0.57 -8.41
N SER A 45 -1.14 -0.49 -9.41
CA SER A 45 -1.71 -1.68 -10.06
C SER A 45 -0.69 -2.35 -10.98
N ASN A 46 -0.71 -3.70 -11.03
CA ASN A 46 0.16 -4.52 -11.88
C ASN A 46 1.66 -4.15 -11.76
N TYR A 47 2.10 -3.96 -10.54
CA TYR A 47 3.44 -3.48 -10.24
C TYR A 47 4.23 -4.47 -9.39
N ILE A 48 5.51 -4.61 -9.65
CA ILE A 48 6.44 -5.41 -8.85
C ILE A 48 7.49 -4.48 -8.24
N HIS A 49 7.48 -4.35 -6.92
CA HIS A 49 8.54 -3.72 -6.16
C HIS A 49 9.59 -4.77 -5.81
N LYS A 50 10.73 -4.72 -6.49
CA LYS A 50 11.73 -5.80 -6.46
C LYS A 50 12.36 -6.00 -5.10
N LEU A 51 12.57 -4.92 -4.35
CA LEU A 51 13.28 -4.99 -3.08
C LEU A 51 12.94 -3.80 -2.19
N HIS A 52 12.20 -4.05 -1.12
CA HIS A 52 12.05 -3.12 -0.01
C HIS A 52 13.03 -3.51 1.09
N ARG A 53 13.85 -2.56 1.52
CA ARG A 53 14.82 -2.72 2.60
C ARG A 53 14.46 -1.86 3.80
N PHE A 54 14.55 -2.44 4.96
CA PHE A 54 14.53 -1.70 6.21
C PHE A 54 15.44 -2.42 7.23
N LYS A 55 16.56 -1.82 7.59
CA LYS A 55 17.62 -2.48 8.40
C LYS A 55 18.03 -3.81 7.75
N SER A 56 17.88 -4.92 8.47
CA SER A 56 18.18 -6.29 8.00
C SER A 56 17.05 -6.93 7.19
N PHE A 57 15.84 -6.34 7.19
CA PHE A 57 14.70 -6.90 6.49
C PHE A 57 14.72 -6.57 5.01
N LYS A 58 14.35 -7.55 4.20
CA LYS A 58 14.23 -7.42 2.74
C LYS A 58 12.95 -8.13 2.28
N ALA A 59 12.10 -7.43 1.56
CA ALA A 59 10.86 -7.98 1.03
C ALA A 59 10.63 -7.55 -0.42
N LYS A 60 10.07 -8.45 -1.21
CA LYS A 60 9.51 -8.17 -2.53
C LYS A 60 8.00 -8.04 -2.38
N TYR A 61 7.41 -7.10 -3.09
CA TYR A 61 5.97 -6.91 -3.13
C TYR A 61 5.46 -7.03 -4.56
N THR A 62 4.46 -7.87 -4.76
CA THR A 62 3.79 -8.05 -6.04
C THR A 62 2.36 -7.52 -5.94
N PHE A 63 1.96 -6.66 -6.87
CA PHE A 63 0.66 -6.03 -6.89
C PHE A 63 -0.12 -6.43 -8.14
N GLY A 64 -1.37 -6.81 -7.95
CA GLY A 64 -2.31 -7.13 -9.01
C GLY A 64 -3.05 -5.90 -9.55
N LYS A 65 -4.06 -6.16 -10.35
CA LYS A 65 -4.79 -5.14 -11.11
C LYS A 65 -5.53 -4.11 -10.26
N PHE A 66 -5.87 -4.42 -9.03
CA PHE A 66 -6.52 -3.50 -8.08
C PHE A 66 -5.55 -2.85 -7.10
N GLY A 67 -4.23 -2.94 -7.33
CA GLY A 67 -3.24 -2.59 -6.33
C GLY A 67 -3.22 -3.56 -5.13
N ASN A 68 -3.91 -4.67 -5.24
CA ASN A 68 -3.94 -5.71 -4.23
C ASN A 68 -2.61 -6.46 -4.18
N ARG A 69 -2.16 -6.80 -2.99
CA ARG A 69 -0.99 -7.62 -2.81
C ARG A 69 -1.27 -9.04 -3.28
N VAL A 70 -0.57 -9.47 -4.35
CA VAL A 70 -0.74 -10.80 -4.95
C VAL A 70 0.22 -11.75 -4.25
N THR A 71 -0.34 -12.75 -3.62
CA THR A 71 0.42 -13.74 -2.85
C THR A 71 0.46 -15.10 -3.53
N ILE A 72 -0.57 -15.42 -4.32
CA ILE A 72 -0.68 -16.63 -5.14
C ILE A 72 -1.17 -16.20 -6.51
N THR A 73 -0.44 -16.60 -7.56
CA THR A 73 -0.86 -16.47 -8.96
C THR A 73 -1.53 -17.77 -9.40
N ASN A 74 -2.83 -17.71 -9.61
CA ASN A 74 -3.59 -18.81 -10.17
C ASN A 74 -4.78 -18.22 -10.94
N ASP A 75 -4.85 -18.48 -12.24
CA ASP A 75 -5.92 -17.98 -13.12
C ASP A 75 -7.30 -18.41 -12.65
N ASP A 76 -7.41 -19.56 -12.00
CA ASP A 76 -8.65 -20.04 -11.45
C ASP A 76 -9.16 -19.19 -10.27
N LEU A 77 -8.27 -18.51 -9.54
CA LEU A 77 -8.67 -17.63 -8.44
C LEU A 77 -9.43 -16.40 -8.95
N GLU A 78 -9.12 -15.91 -10.14
CA GLU A 78 -9.83 -14.75 -10.72
C GLU A 78 -11.32 -15.03 -10.94
N LYS A 79 -11.69 -16.28 -11.18
CA LYS A 79 -13.07 -16.75 -11.37
C LYS A 79 -13.82 -16.98 -10.06
N LYS A 80 -13.13 -16.99 -8.91
CA LYS A 80 -13.73 -17.28 -7.61
C LYS A 80 -14.43 -16.06 -7.02
N LYS A 81 -15.28 -16.31 -6.01
CA LYS A 81 -15.92 -15.26 -5.23
C LYS A 81 -14.87 -14.43 -4.51
N ARG A 82 -14.89 -13.11 -4.71
CA ARG A 82 -13.90 -12.20 -4.14
C ARG A 82 -14.24 -11.84 -2.70
N ILE A 83 -13.22 -11.81 -1.85
CA ILE A 83 -13.25 -11.24 -0.51
C ILE A 83 -12.31 -10.05 -0.51
N LEU A 84 -12.85 -8.85 -0.33
CA LEU A 84 -12.04 -7.63 -0.21
C LEU A 84 -11.47 -7.58 1.20
N VAL A 85 -10.15 -7.37 1.28
CA VAL A 85 -9.42 -7.24 2.56
C VAL A 85 -8.88 -5.83 2.66
N LEU A 86 -9.33 -5.11 3.68
CA LEU A 86 -8.95 -3.74 4.01
C LEU A 86 -8.20 -3.72 5.34
N GLY A 87 -7.23 -2.85 5.44
CA GLY A 87 -6.45 -2.63 6.64
C GLY A 87 -5.26 -1.72 6.38
N GLU A 88 -4.41 -1.59 7.36
CA GLU A 88 -3.22 -0.74 7.32
C GLU A 88 -1.93 -1.57 7.13
N SER A 89 -0.78 -1.13 7.66
CA SER A 89 0.52 -1.75 7.44
C SER A 89 0.63 -3.21 7.92
N PHE A 90 -0.07 -3.58 8.99
CA PHE A 90 -0.09 -4.97 9.47
C PHE A 90 -0.84 -5.89 8.52
N THR A 91 -1.99 -5.45 8.02
CA THR A 91 -2.77 -6.20 7.03
C THR A 91 -2.09 -6.24 5.67
N PHE A 92 -1.42 -5.14 5.30
CA PHE A 92 -0.55 -5.10 4.14
C PHE A 92 0.58 -6.14 4.26
N GLY A 93 1.09 -6.39 5.47
CA GLY A 93 2.26 -7.22 5.73
C GLY A 93 3.56 -6.46 5.46
N TRP A 94 3.71 -5.27 6.09
CA TRP A 94 4.93 -4.46 5.98
C TRP A 94 6.16 -5.29 6.35
N LEU A 95 7.22 -5.23 5.54
CA LEU A 95 8.47 -5.99 5.67
C LEU A 95 8.34 -7.52 5.54
N LEU A 96 7.15 -8.05 5.28
CA LEU A 96 6.97 -9.46 5.00
C LEU A 96 7.04 -9.71 3.50
N LYS A 97 7.63 -10.82 3.09
CA LYS A 97 7.50 -11.34 1.73
C LYS A 97 6.05 -11.72 1.46
N ASP A 98 5.66 -11.76 0.18
CA ASP A 98 4.28 -12.05 -0.23
C ASP A 98 3.74 -13.32 0.42
N GLU A 99 4.53 -14.39 0.43
CA GLU A 99 4.17 -15.71 0.97
C GLU A 99 4.09 -15.78 2.51
N HIS A 100 4.60 -14.78 3.23
CA HIS A 100 4.60 -14.75 4.70
C HIS A 100 3.45 -13.94 5.30
N THR A 101 2.64 -13.29 4.47
CA THR A 101 1.49 -12.52 4.97
C THR A 101 0.38 -13.45 5.47
N PHE A 102 -0.39 -13.00 6.48
CA PHE A 102 -1.51 -13.80 6.95
C PHE A 102 -2.60 -13.96 5.88
N VAL A 103 -2.78 -12.96 5.01
CA VAL A 103 -3.74 -13.06 3.90
C VAL A 103 -3.32 -14.13 2.89
N HIS A 104 -2.00 -14.32 2.67
CA HIS A 104 -1.52 -15.46 1.88
C HIS A 104 -1.93 -16.80 2.51
N LYS A 105 -1.77 -16.95 3.82
CA LYS A 105 -2.18 -18.17 4.54
C LYS A 105 -3.68 -18.40 4.41
N LEU A 106 -4.50 -17.35 4.61
CA LEU A 106 -5.94 -17.43 4.39
C LEU A 106 -6.28 -17.87 2.96
N GLN A 107 -5.59 -17.31 1.95
CA GLN A 107 -5.79 -17.70 0.55
C GLN A 107 -5.43 -19.15 0.31
N LYS A 108 -4.31 -19.62 0.86
CA LYS A 108 -3.85 -21.01 0.71
C LYS A 108 -4.84 -22.01 1.29
N ASP A 109 -5.44 -21.67 2.43
CA ASP A 109 -6.37 -22.56 3.14
C ASP A 109 -7.80 -22.46 2.60
N ASN A 110 -8.10 -21.47 1.74
CA ASN A 110 -9.46 -21.18 1.25
C ASN A 110 -9.49 -20.97 -0.27
N LEU A 111 -9.24 -22.00 -1.04
CA LEU A 111 -9.16 -21.94 -2.52
C LEU A 111 -10.51 -21.65 -3.22
N ASN A 112 -11.63 -21.69 -2.49
CA ASN A 112 -12.95 -21.35 -3.02
C ASN A 112 -13.21 -19.83 -3.12
N TYR A 113 -12.30 -19.03 -2.56
CA TYR A 113 -12.37 -17.57 -2.56
C TYR A 113 -11.09 -16.97 -3.11
N ASN A 114 -11.20 -15.74 -3.62
CA ASN A 114 -10.08 -14.90 -3.99
C ASN A 114 -9.98 -13.72 -3.01
N PHE A 115 -8.95 -13.70 -2.19
CA PHE A 115 -8.70 -12.63 -1.22
C PHE A 115 -7.95 -11.48 -1.87
N ILE A 116 -8.63 -10.36 -2.04
CA ILE A 116 -8.12 -9.12 -2.65
C ILE A 116 -7.61 -8.19 -1.55
N ASN A 117 -6.36 -8.32 -1.18
CA ASN A 117 -5.73 -7.49 -0.12
C ASN A 117 -5.26 -6.16 -0.70
N VAL A 118 -6.02 -5.10 -0.53
CA VAL A 118 -5.72 -3.73 -1.00
C VAL A 118 -5.17 -2.82 0.10
N SER A 119 -4.88 -3.38 1.25
CA SER A 119 -4.37 -2.62 2.41
C SER A 119 -3.16 -1.77 2.07
N VAL A 120 -3.05 -0.59 2.70
CA VAL A 120 -1.94 0.35 2.51
C VAL A 120 -1.48 0.86 3.87
N GLY A 121 -0.18 0.97 4.06
CA GLY A 121 0.37 1.49 5.31
C GLY A 121 -0.15 2.89 5.66
N ALA A 122 -0.49 3.09 6.93
CA ALA A 122 -1.05 4.30 7.50
C ALA A 122 -2.47 4.66 7.01
N TRP A 123 -3.22 3.71 6.50
CA TRP A 123 -4.65 3.86 6.33
C TRP A 123 -5.36 3.94 7.69
N GLY A 124 -6.53 4.55 7.70
CA GLY A 124 -7.49 4.58 8.80
C GLY A 124 -8.90 4.37 8.27
N THR A 125 -9.90 4.48 9.14
CA THR A 125 -11.32 4.19 8.81
C THR A 125 -11.83 4.97 7.60
N GLY A 126 -11.47 6.27 7.48
CA GLY A 126 -11.85 7.09 6.33
C GLY A 126 -11.28 6.55 4.99
N ASN A 127 -10.07 5.97 5.00
CA ASN A 127 -9.50 5.35 3.81
C ASN A 127 -10.26 4.08 3.42
N TYR A 128 -10.67 3.26 4.40
CA TYR A 128 -11.45 2.03 4.16
C TYR A 128 -12.80 2.34 3.51
N THR A 129 -13.50 3.34 4.06
CA THR A 129 -14.78 3.80 3.54
C THR A 129 -14.63 4.32 2.11
N LEU A 130 -13.73 5.27 1.89
CA LEU A 130 -13.52 5.88 0.58
C LEU A 130 -13.08 4.87 -0.48
N PHE A 131 -12.15 3.96 -0.14
CA PHE A 131 -11.77 2.88 -1.06
C PHE A 131 -12.96 2.00 -1.42
N SER A 132 -13.79 1.65 -0.44
CA SER A 132 -14.98 0.83 -0.68
C SER A 132 -15.98 1.53 -1.61
N GLU A 133 -16.25 2.80 -1.41
CA GLU A 133 -17.13 3.60 -2.27
C GLU A 133 -16.64 3.65 -3.72
N LEU A 134 -15.34 3.86 -3.91
CA LEU A 134 -14.74 4.01 -5.24
C LEU A 134 -14.61 2.68 -5.99
N TYR A 135 -14.26 1.60 -5.29
CA TYR A 135 -13.78 0.39 -5.96
C TYR A 135 -14.67 -0.84 -5.78
N CYS A 136 -15.63 -0.87 -4.82
CA CYS A 136 -16.46 -2.06 -4.61
C CYS A 136 -17.28 -2.44 -5.84
N LYS A 137 -17.78 -1.48 -6.62
CA LYS A 137 -18.52 -1.77 -7.87
C LYS A 137 -17.65 -2.52 -8.87
N VAL A 138 -16.37 -2.16 -8.99
CA VAL A 138 -15.42 -2.76 -9.94
C VAL A 138 -14.87 -4.09 -9.43
N ILE A 139 -14.53 -4.15 -8.14
CA ILE A 139 -14.02 -5.37 -7.52
C ILE A 139 -15.13 -6.43 -7.36
N ASN A 140 -16.35 -5.98 -7.12
CA ASN A 140 -17.55 -6.80 -6.88
C ASN A 140 -17.30 -7.89 -5.80
N PRO A 141 -16.92 -7.52 -4.57
CA PRO A 141 -16.63 -8.48 -3.52
C PRO A 141 -17.90 -9.08 -2.94
N LYS A 142 -17.88 -10.36 -2.61
CA LYS A 142 -18.96 -11.03 -1.90
C LYS A 142 -18.97 -10.70 -0.39
N LYS A 143 -17.79 -10.41 0.15
CA LYS A 143 -17.58 -10.02 1.56
C LYS A 143 -16.44 -9.00 1.62
N ILE A 144 -16.50 -8.15 2.63
CA ILE A 144 -15.44 -7.21 3.00
C ILE A 144 -14.96 -7.55 4.40
N PHE A 145 -13.67 -7.79 4.54
CA PHE A 145 -13.00 -7.97 5.82
C PHE A 145 -12.19 -6.72 6.11
N VAL A 146 -12.48 -6.06 7.22
CA VAL A 146 -11.75 -4.88 7.69
C VAL A 146 -10.95 -5.29 8.93
N PHE A 147 -9.64 -5.23 8.83
CA PHE A 147 -8.72 -5.48 9.93
C PHE A 147 -8.25 -4.13 10.46
N MET A 148 -8.85 -3.68 11.55
CA MET A 148 -8.56 -2.39 12.18
C MET A 148 -7.57 -2.53 13.32
N ASN A 149 -6.68 -1.55 13.42
CA ASN A 149 -5.88 -1.30 14.60
C ASN A 149 -6.55 -0.22 15.47
N THR A 150 -6.16 -0.12 16.72
CA THR A 150 -6.70 0.86 17.68
C THR A 150 -6.55 2.31 17.23
N ASP A 151 -5.51 2.61 16.44
CA ASP A 151 -5.23 3.96 15.95
C ASP A 151 -6.01 4.34 14.67
N ASP A 152 -6.63 3.37 14.00
CA ASP A 152 -7.25 3.60 12.69
C ASP A 152 -8.44 4.56 12.71
N PRO A 153 -9.31 4.58 13.75
CA PRO A 153 -10.36 5.59 13.86
C PRO A 153 -9.78 7.01 13.93
N TYR A 154 -8.72 7.20 14.73
CA TYR A 154 -8.06 8.51 14.86
C TYR A 154 -7.40 8.94 13.54
N ARG A 155 -6.71 8.05 12.85
CA ARG A 155 -6.13 8.32 11.52
C ARG A 155 -7.20 8.64 10.48
N GLY A 156 -8.35 7.96 10.54
CA GLY A 156 -9.48 8.21 9.66
C GLY A 156 -10.00 9.64 9.81
N PHE A 157 -10.09 10.11 11.05
CA PHE A 157 -10.49 11.47 11.37
C PHE A 157 -9.48 12.51 10.87
N GLN A 158 -8.18 12.28 11.08
CA GLN A 158 -7.12 13.19 10.63
C GLN A 158 -7.04 13.35 9.10
N ARG A 159 -7.48 12.36 8.32
CA ARG A 159 -7.40 12.41 6.85
C ARG A 159 -8.40 13.37 6.21
N GLY A 160 -9.48 13.73 6.90
CA GLY A 160 -10.45 14.70 6.44
C GLY A 160 -11.17 14.30 5.14
N PHE A 161 -11.40 13.01 4.90
CA PHE A 161 -12.23 12.55 3.77
C PHE A 161 -13.71 12.71 4.04
N TYR A 162 -14.10 12.72 5.31
CA TYR A 162 -15.46 12.83 5.78
C TYR A 162 -15.57 13.81 6.92
N GLU A 163 -16.74 14.44 7.04
CA GLU A 163 -17.14 15.22 8.20
C GLU A 163 -18.51 14.73 8.68
N ILE A 164 -18.81 14.98 9.96
CA ILE A 164 -20.14 14.74 10.51
C ILE A 164 -20.87 16.07 10.49
N ARG A 165 -22.01 16.13 9.81
CA ARG A 165 -22.87 17.29 9.75
C ARG A 165 -24.32 16.86 9.99
N ASN A 166 -24.96 17.40 11.00
CA ASN A 166 -26.33 17.02 11.41
C ASN A 166 -26.47 15.48 11.64
N GLU A 167 -25.49 14.89 12.34
CA GLU A 167 -25.44 13.44 12.64
C GLU A 167 -25.23 12.53 11.40
N GLU A 168 -25.06 13.09 10.22
CA GLU A 168 -24.77 12.35 8.99
C GLU A 168 -23.29 12.44 8.61
N LEU A 169 -22.76 11.33 8.07
CA LEU A 169 -21.40 11.26 7.53
C LEU A 169 -21.39 11.79 6.10
N ILE A 170 -20.72 12.91 5.89
CA ILE A 170 -20.65 13.57 4.57
C ILE A 170 -19.23 13.42 4.02
N GLY A 171 -19.12 12.84 2.82
CA GLY A 171 -17.85 12.76 2.11
C GLY A 171 -17.44 14.14 1.59
N LEU A 172 -16.23 14.57 1.97
CA LEU A 172 -15.65 15.80 1.46
C LEU A 172 -15.05 15.53 0.07
N LYS A 173 -15.71 15.99 -0.97
CA LYS A 173 -15.09 16.07 -2.30
C LYS A 173 -14.04 17.18 -2.26
N LYS A 174 -12.81 16.83 -2.56
CA LYS A 174 -11.76 17.83 -2.83
C LYS A 174 -11.84 18.29 -4.28
#